data_461c588168a534261d0e8a206ef9a1dc
#
_entry.id   461c588168a534261d0e8a206ef9a1dc
#
_cell.length_a   1.000
_cell.length_b   1.000
_cell.length_c   1.000
_cell.angle_alpha   90.00
_cell.angle_beta   90.00
_cell.angle_gamma   90.00
#
_symmetry.space_group_name_H-M   'P 1'
#
loop_
_entity.id
_entity.type
_entity.pdbx_description
1 polymer ?
#
loop_
_entity_poly.entity_id
_entity_poly.type
_entity_poly.pdbx_seq_one_letter_code
_entity_poly.pdbx_strand_id
1 'polypeptide(L)'
;SQLSRLESSNGNLEERVVVSAFDRSSQPQAGPSPLVIMPEYWETTLDNGIDIIGALSDEIPTVNIRMSFDGGHLLESPEKYGLASLTADMMNENTGNFTSEAFEIELDKLGSSISVTAGSQGTTISMRSLSRNLDATLELLEERLFSSVFTEDDLIRLRQQTIESIEADKEEPSSIAANVYRELIYGAGHPFAVSPAGEIDTLEIITLEDIQNFSRQSLVSQVLDVIVIGDIEQDEILPKLDFLTNIPNQGIELVGLPSTPVITENTLYLIDKPLAPQSEIRIGHM
;
A
#
# COMPACT_ATOMS: atom_id res chain seq x y z
N SER A 1 -17.70 -11.50 40.46
CA SER A 1 -19.00 -12.03 40.92
C SER A 1 -20.04 -12.26 39.83
N GLN A 2 -19.64 -12.26 38.54
CA GLN A 2 -20.53 -12.60 37.44
C GLN A 2 -20.21 -13.96 36.78
N LEU A 3 -19.07 -14.56 37.08
CA LEU A 3 -18.71 -15.90 36.57
C LEU A 3 -19.38 -17.06 37.29
N SER A 4 -19.88 -16.84 38.50
CA SER A 4 -20.57 -17.90 39.30
C SER A 4 -22.04 -18.13 38.89
N ARG A 5 -22.58 -17.40 37.93
CA ARG A 5 -23.97 -17.51 37.47
C ARG A 5 -24.15 -18.37 36.20
N LEU A 6 -23.05 -18.83 35.61
CA LEU A 6 -23.08 -19.64 34.37
C LEU A 6 -22.97 -21.16 34.62
N GLU A 7 -22.75 -21.59 35.88
CA GLU A 7 -22.58 -23.01 36.21
C GLU A 7 -23.85 -23.74 36.64
N SER A 8 -25.02 -23.14 36.63
CA SER A 8 -26.26 -23.79 37.13
C SER A 8 -27.39 -23.94 36.14
N SER A 9 -27.12 -24.10 34.85
CA SER A 9 -28.11 -24.62 33.91
C SER A 9 -27.68 -25.99 33.37
N ASN A 10 -27.74 -27.02 34.20
CA ASN A 10 -27.84 -28.41 33.76
C ASN A 10 -29.21 -28.64 33.11
N GLY A 11 -29.52 -27.90 32.06
CA GLY A 11 -30.53 -28.31 31.09
C GLY A 11 -29.89 -29.37 30.20
N ASN A 12 -30.49 -30.56 30.15
CA ASN A 12 -30.20 -31.54 29.14
C ASN A 12 -30.21 -30.86 27.76
N LEU A 13 -29.04 -30.46 27.27
CA LEU A 13 -28.86 -30.11 25.89
C LEU A 13 -28.96 -31.42 25.12
N GLU A 14 -30.15 -31.72 24.60
CA GLU A 14 -30.28 -32.79 23.59
C GLU A 14 -29.27 -32.45 22.47
N GLU A 15 -28.33 -33.36 22.29
CA GLU A 15 -27.31 -33.22 21.24
C GLU A 15 -28.05 -33.15 19.88
N ARG A 16 -28.15 -31.96 19.33
CA ARG A 16 -28.81 -31.73 18.06
C ARG A 16 -27.96 -32.38 16.98
N VAL A 17 -28.24 -33.63 16.65
CA VAL A 17 -27.61 -34.30 15.52
C VAL A 17 -28.07 -33.61 14.24
N VAL A 18 -27.23 -32.72 13.72
CA VAL A 18 -27.44 -32.14 12.39
C VAL A 18 -27.10 -33.21 11.38
N VAL A 19 -28.13 -33.91 10.88
CA VAL A 19 -27.96 -34.83 9.75
C VAL A 19 -27.69 -33.96 8.50
N SER A 20 -26.43 -33.88 8.10
CA SER A 20 -26.05 -33.26 6.83
C SER A 20 -26.40 -34.23 5.70
N ALA A 21 -27.14 -33.78 4.68
CA ALA A 21 -27.39 -34.53 3.47
C ALA A 21 -26.14 -34.77 2.60
N PHE A 22 -25.01 -34.11 2.99
CA PHE A 22 -23.74 -34.26 2.30
C PHE A 22 -22.82 -35.21 3.03
N ASP A 23 -22.29 -36.18 2.30
CA ASP A 23 -21.19 -37.02 2.76
C ASP A 23 -19.91 -36.21 2.86
N ARG A 24 -19.50 -35.87 4.06
CA ARG A 24 -18.28 -35.12 4.33
C ARG A 24 -17.02 -35.99 4.46
N SER A 25 -17.17 -37.31 4.32
CA SER A 25 -16.05 -38.25 4.36
C SER A 25 -15.29 -38.30 3.03
N SER A 26 -15.89 -37.83 1.95
CA SER A 26 -15.24 -37.72 0.64
C SER A 26 -15.11 -36.28 0.22
N GLN A 27 -13.88 -35.90 -0.21
CA GLN A 27 -13.63 -34.60 -0.76
C GLN A 27 -14.35 -34.44 -2.11
N PRO A 28 -15.10 -33.33 -2.35
CA PRO A 28 -15.66 -33.07 -3.67
C PRO A 28 -14.56 -33.08 -4.73
N GLN A 29 -14.87 -33.65 -5.89
CA GLN A 29 -13.94 -33.58 -7.02
C GLN A 29 -13.76 -32.11 -7.42
N ALA A 30 -12.51 -31.74 -7.76
CA ALA A 30 -12.23 -30.43 -8.29
C ALA A 30 -13.09 -30.19 -9.55
N GLY A 31 -13.80 -29.08 -9.60
CA GLY A 31 -14.45 -28.62 -10.81
C GLY A 31 -13.45 -28.32 -11.92
N PRO A 32 -13.90 -28.09 -13.15
CA PRO A 32 -13.03 -27.62 -14.21
C PRO A 32 -12.36 -26.30 -13.76
N SER A 33 -11.08 -26.13 -14.10
CA SER A 33 -10.39 -24.86 -13.83
C SER A 33 -11.17 -23.70 -14.44
N PRO A 34 -11.43 -22.61 -13.70
CA PRO A 34 -12.09 -21.45 -14.26
C PRO A 34 -11.25 -20.90 -15.42
N LEU A 35 -11.88 -20.65 -16.56
CA LEU A 35 -11.26 -19.90 -17.63
C LEU A 35 -11.21 -18.45 -17.21
N VAL A 36 -10.01 -17.91 -17.05
CA VAL A 36 -9.81 -16.46 -16.88
C VAL A 36 -9.94 -15.83 -18.25
N ILE A 37 -11.04 -15.13 -18.48
CA ILE A 37 -11.22 -14.31 -19.68
C ILE A 37 -10.67 -12.93 -19.35
N MET A 38 -9.63 -12.51 -20.08
CA MET A 38 -9.09 -11.15 -19.93
C MET A 38 -10.15 -10.17 -20.47
N PRO A 39 -10.54 -9.14 -19.73
CA PRO A 39 -11.44 -8.12 -20.25
C PRO A 39 -10.80 -7.40 -21.44
N GLU A 40 -11.61 -6.84 -22.32
CA GLU A 40 -11.13 -5.91 -23.32
C GLU A 40 -10.57 -4.67 -22.61
N TYR A 41 -9.40 -4.23 -23.01
CA TYR A 41 -8.74 -3.04 -22.45
C TYR A 41 -8.22 -2.14 -23.58
N TRP A 42 -8.00 -0.90 -23.26
CA TRP A 42 -7.40 0.09 -24.13
C TRP A 42 -6.12 0.65 -23.50
N GLU A 43 -5.23 1.14 -24.35
CA GLU A 43 -3.97 1.76 -23.95
C GLU A 43 -3.83 3.10 -24.66
N THR A 44 -3.24 4.08 -23.99
CA THR A 44 -2.88 5.37 -24.58
C THR A 44 -1.71 5.97 -23.82
N THR A 45 -0.98 6.88 -24.45
CA THR A 45 0.11 7.64 -23.82
C THR A 45 -0.22 9.12 -23.91
N LEU A 46 -0.11 9.85 -22.80
CA LEU A 46 -0.26 11.31 -22.77
C LEU A 46 0.97 12.02 -23.35
N ASP A 47 0.82 13.31 -23.69
CA ASP A 47 1.89 14.12 -24.30
C ASP A 47 3.16 14.23 -23.43
N ASN A 48 3.03 14.10 -22.10
CA ASN A 48 4.16 14.09 -21.16
C ASN A 48 4.73 12.69 -20.88
N GLY A 49 4.31 11.68 -21.65
CA GLY A 49 4.86 10.32 -21.60
C GLY A 49 4.21 9.38 -20.60
N ILE A 50 3.12 9.78 -19.93
CA ILE A 50 2.39 8.89 -19.01
C ILE A 50 1.61 7.86 -19.82
N ASP A 51 1.83 6.57 -19.51
CA ASP A 51 1.06 5.47 -20.06
C ASP A 51 -0.21 5.23 -19.22
N ILE A 52 -1.34 5.11 -19.92
CA ILE A 52 -2.65 4.85 -19.30
C ILE A 52 -3.22 3.58 -19.91
N ILE A 53 -3.59 2.64 -19.03
CA ILE A 53 -4.30 1.42 -19.38
C ILE A 53 -5.69 1.49 -18.76
N GLY A 54 -6.74 1.22 -19.54
CA GLY A 54 -8.10 1.23 -19.00
C GLY A 54 -8.94 0.07 -19.48
N ALA A 55 -9.91 -0.31 -18.64
CA ALA A 55 -10.90 -1.31 -18.97
C ALA A 55 -12.29 -0.90 -18.44
N LEU A 56 -13.30 -1.06 -19.31
CA LEU A 56 -14.70 -0.88 -18.91
C LEU A 56 -15.13 -2.03 -17.98
N SER A 57 -15.75 -1.68 -16.87
CA SER A 57 -16.39 -2.63 -15.94
C SER A 57 -17.66 -1.98 -15.39
N ASP A 58 -18.79 -2.25 -16.01
CA ASP A 58 -20.08 -1.60 -15.76
C ASP A 58 -21.00 -2.38 -14.79
N GLU A 59 -20.48 -3.47 -14.19
CA GLU A 59 -21.24 -4.27 -13.22
C GLU A 59 -21.60 -3.48 -11.96
N ILE A 60 -20.73 -2.56 -11.56
CA ILE A 60 -20.91 -1.68 -10.39
C ILE A 60 -20.57 -0.25 -10.82
N PRO A 61 -21.43 0.76 -10.52
CA PRO A 61 -21.22 2.14 -10.94
C PRO A 61 -20.08 2.80 -10.15
N THR A 62 -18.88 2.31 -10.30
CA THR A 62 -17.66 2.83 -9.66
C THR A 62 -16.52 2.93 -10.66
N VAL A 63 -15.64 3.92 -10.45
CA VAL A 63 -14.40 4.10 -11.19
C VAL A 63 -13.24 4.02 -10.20
N ASN A 64 -12.24 3.21 -10.53
CA ASN A 64 -11.01 3.07 -9.76
C ASN A 64 -9.85 3.56 -10.63
N ILE A 65 -9.04 4.44 -10.08
CA ILE A 65 -7.80 4.92 -10.71
C ILE A 65 -6.64 4.57 -9.80
N ARG A 66 -5.64 3.94 -10.37
CA ARG A 66 -4.37 3.66 -9.70
C ARG A 66 -3.24 4.32 -10.48
N MET A 67 -2.50 5.17 -9.80
CA MET A 67 -1.30 5.85 -10.29
C MET A 67 -0.10 5.23 -9.57
N SER A 68 0.83 4.65 -10.32
CA SER A 68 2.00 3.96 -9.77
C SER A 68 3.26 4.67 -10.25
N PHE A 69 3.98 5.30 -9.33
CA PHE A 69 5.27 5.92 -9.58
C PHE A 69 6.37 4.95 -9.15
N ASP A 70 7.19 4.50 -10.08
CA ASP A 70 8.31 3.62 -9.78
C ASP A 70 9.38 4.31 -8.92
N GLY A 71 10.00 3.53 -8.06
CA GLY A 71 11.08 3.97 -7.19
C GLY A 71 10.79 3.76 -5.71
N GLY A 72 9.95 4.59 -5.08
CA GLY A 72 9.61 4.44 -3.67
C GLY A 72 10.87 4.37 -2.79
N HIS A 73 10.97 3.32 -1.95
CA HIS A 73 12.12 3.08 -1.08
C HIS A 73 13.47 2.95 -1.85
N LEU A 74 13.45 2.54 -3.13
CA LEU A 74 14.66 2.44 -3.95
C LEU A 74 15.30 3.78 -4.31
N LEU A 75 14.59 4.88 -4.14
CA LEU A 75 15.09 6.24 -4.36
C LEU A 75 15.74 6.86 -3.13
N GLU A 76 15.65 6.20 -2.00
CA GLU A 76 16.17 6.70 -0.73
C GLU A 76 17.67 6.43 -0.59
N SER A 77 18.38 7.33 0.05
CA SER A 77 19.72 7.01 0.54
C SER A 77 19.63 6.12 1.79
N PRO A 78 20.62 5.24 2.04
CA PRO A 78 20.60 4.35 3.20
C PRO A 78 20.47 5.09 4.55
N GLU A 79 20.97 6.32 4.63
CA GLU A 79 20.89 7.15 5.84
C GLU A 79 19.47 7.68 6.10
N LYS A 80 18.59 7.63 5.09
CA LYS A 80 17.24 8.21 5.15
C LYS A 80 16.14 7.20 4.77
N TYR A 81 16.36 5.94 5.06
CA TYR A 81 15.32 4.94 4.88
C TYR A 81 14.07 5.28 5.71
N GLY A 82 12.90 5.20 5.06
CA GLY A 82 11.61 5.63 5.58
C GLY A 82 11.12 6.96 5.01
N LEU A 83 11.95 7.66 4.22
CA LEU A 83 11.60 8.95 3.63
C LEU A 83 10.41 8.86 2.67
N ALA A 84 10.36 7.83 1.82
CA ALA A 84 9.24 7.60 0.89
C ALA A 84 7.93 7.35 1.64
N SER A 85 7.96 6.51 2.67
CA SER A 85 6.79 6.22 3.50
C SER A 85 6.28 7.46 4.23
N LEU A 86 7.18 8.20 4.90
CA LEU A 86 6.79 9.46 5.56
C LEU A 86 6.27 10.50 4.56
N THR A 87 6.85 10.57 3.35
CA THR A 87 6.35 11.49 2.32
C THR A 87 4.93 11.12 1.89
N ALA A 88 4.66 9.82 1.67
CA ALA A 88 3.33 9.33 1.33
C ALA A 88 2.32 9.61 2.46
N ASP A 89 2.70 9.36 3.71
CA ASP A 89 1.87 9.65 4.87
C ASP A 89 1.56 11.15 4.97
N MET A 90 2.55 12.02 4.79
CA MET A 90 2.35 13.47 4.78
C MET A 90 1.52 13.96 3.61
N MET A 91 1.55 13.29 2.47
CA MET A 91 0.64 13.60 1.35
C MET A 91 -0.82 13.28 1.68
N ASN A 92 -1.11 12.37 2.61
CA ASN A 92 -2.47 12.11 3.07
C ASN A 92 -2.99 13.14 4.08
N GLU A 93 -2.16 14.07 4.55
CA GLU A 93 -2.55 15.11 5.49
C GLU A 93 -3.19 16.33 4.79
N ASN A 94 -2.68 17.51 5.05
CA ASN A 94 -3.27 18.76 4.59
C ASN A 94 -2.98 19.06 3.11
N THR A 95 -3.91 19.81 2.49
CA THR A 95 -3.71 20.43 1.18
C THR A 95 -3.85 21.95 1.28
N GLY A 96 -3.67 22.65 0.16
CA GLY A 96 -3.80 24.11 0.12
C GLY A 96 -5.18 24.61 0.52
N ASN A 97 -6.23 23.84 0.21
CA ASN A 97 -7.63 24.21 0.44
C ASN A 97 -8.28 23.46 1.61
N PHE A 98 -7.71 22.36 2.09
CA PHE A 98 -8.33 21.49 3.08
C PHE A 98 -7.34 21.08 4.17
N THR A 99 -7.83 21.05 5.41
CA THR A 99 -7.19 20.24 6.45
C THR A 99 -7.46 18.76 6.18
N SER A 100 -6.65 17.86 6.75
CA SER A 100 -6.84 16.40 6.63
C SER A 100 -8.29 16.00 6.96
N GLU A 101 -8.83 16.46 8.09
CA GLU A 101 -10.23 16.17 8.48
C GLU A 101 -11.26 16.70 7.46
N ALA A 102 -11.07 17.93 6.95
CA ALA A 102 -11.99 18.52 5.99
C ALA A 102 -11.95 17.77 4.64
N PHE A 103 -10.77 17.31 4.23
CA PHE A 103 -10.59 16.52 3.01
C PHE A 103 -11.31 15.17 3.09
N GLU A 104 -11.15 14.45 4.20
CA GLU A 104 -11.85 13.19 4.44
C GLU A 104 -13.37 13.36 4.48
N ILE A 105 -13.88 14.45 5.09
CA ILE A 105 -15.32 14.78 5.08
C ILE A 105 -15.83 14.99 3.65
N GLU A 106 -15.07 15.64 2.76
CA GLU A 106 -15.49 15.81 1.36
C GLU A 106 -15.51 14.47 0.62
N LEU A 107 -14.49 13.60 0.81
CA LEU A 107 -14.47 12.25 0.25
C LEU A 107 -15.67 11.43 0.74
N ASP A 108 -15.96 11.45 2.03
CA ASP A 108 -17.10 10.74 2.63
C ASP A 108 -18.45 11.19 2.01
N LYS A 109 -18.66 12.49 1.79
CA LYS A 109 -19.86 13.02 1.12
C LYS A 109 -20.03 12.48 -0.29
N LEU A 110 -18.93 12.24 -0.98
CA LEU A 110 -18.90 11.68 -2.34
C LEU A 110 -18.99 10.15 -2.35
N GLY A 111 -18.81 9.48 -1.20
CA GLY A 111 -18.64 8.03 -1.13
C GLY A 111 -17.38 7.56 -1.86
N SER A 112 -16.36 8.38 -1.81
CA SER A 112 -15.08 8.20 -2.53
C SER A 112 -13.93 7.99 -1.54
N SER A 113 -12.80 7.54 -2.04
CA SER A 113 -11.56 7.46 -1.27
C SER A 113 -10.36 7.80 -2.14
N ILE A 114 -9.37 8.47 -1.55
CA ILE A 114 -8.06 8.74 -2.15
C ILE A 114 -7.01 8.41 -1.09
N SER A 115 -6.00 7.63 -1.47
CA SER A 115 -4.91 7.27 -0.56
C SER A 115 -3.57 7.27 -1.29
N VAL A 116 -2.53 7.70 -0.59
CA VAL A 116 -1.14 7.66 -1.04
C VAL A 116 -0.38 6.68 -0.16
N THR A 117 0.33 5.75 -0.77
CA THR A 117 1.14 4.76 -0.05
C THR A 117 2.49 4.60 -0.74
N ALA A 118 3.55 4.43 0.02
CA ALA A 118 4.85 4.08 -0.53
C ALA A 118 5.25 2.66 -0.10
N GLY A 119 5.84 1.94 -1.05
CA GLY A 119 6.33 0.58 -0.84
C GLY A 119 7.79 0.45 -1.28
N SER A 120 8.27 -0.79 -1.31
CA SER A 120 9.67 -1.07 -1.65
C SER A 120 10.06 -0.59 -3.05
N GLN A 121 9.16 -0.63 -4.03
CA GLN A 121 9.47 -0.38 -5.44
C GLN A 121 8.74 0.82 -6.04
N GLY A 122 7.86 1.48 -5.30
CA GLY A 122 7.12 2.61 -5.84
C GLY A 122 6.21 3.29 -4.83
N THR A 123 5.71 4.45 -5.24
CA THR A 123 4.63 5.18 -4.57
C THR A 123 3.36 5.00 -5.37
N THR A 124 2.28 4.64 -4.71
CA THR A 124 0.97 4.43 -5.33
C THR A 124 -0.04 5.42 -4.79
N ILE A 125 -0.75 6.09 -5.70
CA ILE A 125 -1.94 6.88 -5.39
C ILE A 125 -3.14 6.10 -5.92
N SER A 126 -4.06 5.75 -5.04
CA SER A 126 -5.28 5.02 -5.37
C SER A 126 -6.49 5.89 -5.14
N MET A 127 -7.36 5.97 -6.13
CA MET A 127 -8.65 6.66 -6.05
C MET A 127 -9.77 5.67 -6.36
N ARG A 128 -10.83 5.73 -5.59
CA ARG A 128 -12.11 5.08 -5.87
C ARG A 128 -13.23 6.08 -5.78
N SER A 129 -14.12 6.09 -6.77
CA SER A 129 -15.28 6.97 -6.83
C SER A 129 -16.52 6.23 -7.31
N LEU A 130 -17.70 6.72 -6.92
CA LEU A 130 -18.93 6.39 -7.65
C LEU A 130 -18.90 7.12 -9.00
N SER A 131 -19.36 6.47 -10.10
CA SER A 131 -19.33 7.06 -11.46
C SER A 131 -20.00 8.45 -11.50
N ARG A 132 -21.12 8.63 -10.78
CA ARG A 132 -21.84 9.92 -10.70
C ARG A 132 -21.08 11.04 -9.99
N ASN A 133 -20.09 10.72 -9.15
CA ASN A 133 -19.32 11.67 -8.35
C ASN A 133 -17.87 11.79 -8.83
N LEU A 134 -17.55 11.19 -9.99
CA LEU A 134 -16.20 11.09 -10.51
C LEU A 134 -15.53 12.46 -10.67
N ASP A 135 -16.22 13.45 -11.28
CA ASP A 135 -15.64 14.78 -11.53
C ASP A 135 -15.21 15.46 -10.22
N ALA A 136 -16.08 15.48 -9.21
CA ALA A 136 -15.76 16.06 -7.92
C ALA A 136 -14.64 15.29 -7.19
N THR A 137 -14.55 13.96 -7.39
CA THR A 137 -13.46 13.17 -6.81
C THR A 137 -12.12 13.41 -7.53
N LEU A 138 -12.16 13.63 -8.85
CA LEU A 138 -10.96 14.00 -9.62
C LEU A 138 -10.43 15.39 -9.23
N GLU A 139 -11.29 16.34 -8.92
CA GLU A 139 -10.87 17.65 -8.36
C GLU A 139 -10.11 17.48 -7.03
N LEU A 140 -10.57 16.58 -6.16
CA LEU A 140 -9.86 16.24 -4.92
C LEU A 140 -8.54 15.48 -5.20
N LEU A 141 -8.51 14.61 -6.20
CA LEU A 141 -7.27 13.94 -6.61
C LEU A 141 -6.23 14.94 -7.13
N GLU A 142 -6.65 15.89 -7.97
CA GLU A 142 -5.79 16.97 -8.46
C GLU A 142 -5.26 17.82 -7.30
N GLU A 143 -6.13 18.18 -6.34
CA GLU A 143 -5.74 18.91 -5.12
C GLU A 143 -4.70 18.11 -4.31
N ARG A 144 -4.88 16.80 -4.13
CA ARG A 144 -3.93 15.92 -3.43
C ARG A 144 -2.58 15.84 -4.14
N LEU A 145 -2.57 15.81 -5.46
CA LEU A 145 -1.36 15.71 -6.27
C LEU A 145 -0.54 16.99 -6.27
N PHE A 146 -1.19 18.14 -6.44
CA PHE A 146 -0.48 19.39 -6.73
C PHE A 146 -0.49 20.40 -5.58
N SER A 147 -1.34 20.19 -4.59
CA SER A 147 -1.54 21.15 -3.50
C SER A 147 -1.29 20.56 -2.11
N SER A 148 -0.63 19.41 -1.99
CA SER A 148 -0.24 18.84 -0.71
C SER A 148 0.64 19.83 0.07
N VAL A 149 0.32 20.05 1.37
CA VAL A 149 1.02 20.97 2.25
C VAL A 149 1.74 20.17 3.33
N PHE A 150 3.04 20.31 3.38
CA PHE A 150 3.89 19.63 4.36
C PHE A 150 4.22 20.60 5.50
N THR A 151 3.87 20.21 6.74
CA THR A 151 4.14 21.01 7.95
C THR A 151 5.09 20.28 8.90
N GLU A 152 5.84 21.05 9.70
CA GLU A 152 6.73 20.47 10.71
C GLU A 152 5.96 19.70 11.79
N ASP A 153 4.79 20.20 12.17
CA ASP A 153 3.94 19.54 13.18
C ASP A 153 3.46 18.15 12.70
N ASP A 154 3.06 18.03 11.45
CA ASP A 154 2.67 16.75 10.86
C ASP A 154 3.86 15.79 10.75
N LEU A 155 5.01 16.28 10.32
CA LEU A 155 6.24 15.48 10.25
C LEU A 155 6.62 14.93 11.64
N ILE A 156 6.60 15.75 12.68
CA ILE A 156 6.91 15.33 14.06
C ILE A 156 5.91 14.25 14.50
N ARG A 157 4.63 14.45 14.29
CA ARG A 157 3.56 13.53 14.69
C ARG A 157 3.66 12.20 13.95
N LEU A 158 3.76 12.21 12.62
CA LEU A 158 3.81 11.00 11.80
C LEU A 158 5.09 10.21 12.04
N ARG A 159 6.24 10.90 12.16
CA ARG A 159 7.51 10.28 12.55
C ARG A 159 7.39 9.55 13.89
N GLN A 160 6.80 10.20 14.89
CA GLN A 160 6.63 9.60 16.21
C GLN A 160 5.72 8.36 16.14
N GLN A 161 4.62 8.42 15.40
CA GLN A 161 3.72 7.28 15.19
C GLN A 161 4.44 6.11 14.50
N THR A 162 5.29 6.40 13.49
CA THR A 162 6.07 5.37 12.80
C THR A 162 7.10 4.74 13.74
N ILE A 163 7.80 5.53 14.56
CA ILE A 163 8.75 5.03 15.55
C ILE A 163 8.04 4.12 16.57
N GLU A 164 6.88 4.53 17.10
CA GLU A 164 6.09 3.71 18.02
C GLU A 164 5.63 2.39 17.38
N SER A 165 5.26 2.41 16.10
CA SER A 165 4.93 1.20 15.34
C SER A 165 6.15 0.27 15.21
N ILE A 166 7.33 0.81 14.87
CA ILE A 166 8.58 0.03 14.78
C ILE A 166 8.96 -0.57 16.14
N GLU A 167 8.78 0.18 17.23
CA GLU A 167 9.03 -0.33 18.59
C GLU A 167 8.07 -1.46 18.95
N ALA A 168 6.79 -1.33 18.63
CA ALA A 168 5.80 -2.39 18.83
C ALA A 168 6.13 -3.65 18.02
N ASP A 169 6.57 -3.49 16.78
CA ASP A 169 6.98 -4.59 15.89
C ASP A 169 8.16 -5.41 16.44
N LYS A 170 9.05 -4.80 17.25
CA LYS A 170 10.15 -5.51 17.92
C LYS A 170 9.64 -6.51 18.97
N GLU A 171 8.42 -6.36 19.45
CA GLU A 171 7.78 -7.28 20.39
C GLU A 171 6.95 -8.37 19.70
N GLU A 172 6.63 -8.21 18.40
CA GLU A 172 5.82 -9.13 17.64
C GLU A 172 6.68 -10.23 16.95
N PRO A 173 6.49 -11.53 17.26
CA PRO A 173 7.28 -12.62 16.67
C PRO A 173 7.22 -12.66 15.13
N SER A 174 6.07 -12.35 14.54
CA SER A 174 5.89 -12.32 13.08
C SER A 174 6.69 -11.22 12.40
N SER A 175 6.76 -10.03 13.00
CA SER A 175 7.54 -8.89 12.51
C SER A 175 9.03 -9.14 12.65
N ILE A 176 9.48 -9.70 13.79
CA ILE A 176 10.87 -10.11 13.99
C ILE A 176 11.29 -11.12 12.91
N ALA A 177 10.49 -12.18 12.71
CA ALA A 177 10.77 -13.20 11.71
C ALA A 177 10.82 -12.63 10.29
N ALA A 178 9.92 -11.70 9.95
CA ALA A 178 9.89 -11.05 8.64
C ALA A 178 11.13 -10.16 8.40
N ASN A 179 11.57 -9.42 9.40
CA ASN A 179 12.73 -8.54 9.30
C ASN A 179 14.02 -9.35 9.11
N VAL A 180 14.25 -10.34 9.98
CA VAL A 180 15.42 -11.22 9.85
C VAL A 180 15.39 -12.01 8.53
N TYR A 181 14.22 -12.49 8.10
CA TYR A 181 14.09 -13.19 6.83
C TYR A 181 14.51 -12.32 5.64
N ARG A 182 14.10 -11.05 5.60
CA ARG A 182 14.52 -10.10 4.54
C ARG A 182 16.02 -9.91 4.54
N GLU A 183 16.62 -9.67 5.70
CA GLU A 183 18.08 -9.49 5.81
C GLU A 183 18.87 -10.73 5.35
N LEU A 184 18.39 -11.93 5.69
CA LEU A 184 19.02 -13.19 5.28
C LEU A 184 18.92 -13.45 3.77
N ILE A 185 17.78 -13.11 3.16
CA ILE A 185 17.55 -13.31 1.72
C ILE A 185 18.30 -12.28 0.88
N TYR A 186 18.20 -11.00 1.23
CA TYR A 186 18.76 -9.94 0.42
C TYR A 186 20.20 -9.56 0.79
N GLY A 187 20.61 -9.83 2.02
CA GLY A 187 21.91 -9.45 2.55
C GLY A 187 21.93 -8.05 3.14
N ALA A 188 22.79 -7.85 4.13
CA ALA A 188 22.98 -6.54 4.77
C ALA A 188 23.38 -5.47 3.75
N GLY A 189 22.73 -4.31 3.79
CA GLY A 189 22.97 -3.19 2.88
C GLY A 189 22.19 -3.24 1.55
N HIS A 190 21.42 -4.28 1.30
CA HIS A 190 20.48 -4.30 0.19
C HIS A 190 19.21 -3.52 0.55
N PRO A 191 18.66 -2.63 -0.30
CA PRO A 191 17.47 -1.86 0.04
C PRO A 191 16.29 -2.72 0.53
N PHE A 192 16.07 -3.87 -0.07
CA PHE A 192 14.99 -4.78 0.34
C PHE A 192 15.25 -5.54 1.65
N ALA A 193 16.43 -5.45 2.22
CA ALA A 193 16.70 -5.99 3.55
C ALA A 193 16.08 -5.13 4.67
N VAL A 194 15.86 -3.85 4.41
CA VAL A 194 15.26 -2.89 5.35
C VAL A 194 13.76 -2.73 5.05
N SER A 195 12.97 -2.45 6.06
CA SER A 195 11.56 -2.11 5.90
C SER A 195 11.40 -0.78 5.17
N PRO A 196 10.44 -0.63 4.24
CA PRO A 196 10.11 0.68 3.67
C PRO A 196 9.70 1.74 4.72
N ALA A 197 9.26 1.32 5.90
CA ALA A 197 9.02 2.23 7.02
C ALA A 197 10.29 2.84 7.61
N GLY A 198 11.48 2.35 7.21
CA GLY A 198 12.75 2.80 7.72
C GLY A 198 13.15 2.18 9.05
N GLU A 199 14.11 2.82 9.69
CA GLU A 199 14.62 2.49 11.02
C GLU A 199 14.53 3.73 11.93
N ILE A 200 14.55 3.55 13.24
CA ILE A 200 14.40 4.68 14.20
C ILE A 200 15.47 5.75 13.94
N ASP A 201 16.73 5.33 13.82
CA ASP A 201 17.86 6.26 13.63
C ASP A 201 17.77 7.04 12.31
N THR A 202 17.26 6.40 11.23
CA THR A 202 17.09 7.05 9.93
C THR A 202 15.90 8.01 9.92
N LEU A 203 14.81 7.66 10.61
CA LEU A 203 13.63 8.50 10.74
C LEU A 203 13.91 9.79 11.52
N GLU A 204 14.72 9.72 12.58
CA GLU A 204 15.05 10.87 13.44
C GLU A 204 15.76 12.02 12.70
N ILE A 205 16.50 11.71 11.64
CA ILE A 205 17.27 12.70 10.88
C ILE A 205 16.55 13.23 9.62
N ILE A 206 15.40 12.66 9.24
CA ILE A 206 14.61 13.15 8.11
C ILE A 206 14.05 14.53 8.45
N THR A 207 14.27 15.50 7.57
CA THR A 207 13.80 16.88 7.71
C THR A 207 12.59 17.15 6.79
N LEU A 208 11.89 18.25 7.08
CA LEU A 208 10.81 18.71 6.21
C LEU A 208 11.30 19.03 4.79
N GLU A 209 12.53 19.54 4.66
CA GLU A 209 13.16 19.80 3.36
C GLU A 209 13.39 18.50 2.58
N ASP A 210 13.75 17.41 3.26
CA ASP A 210 13.90 16.09 2.63
C ASP A 210 12.57 15.60 2.06
N ILE A 211 11.49 15.70 2.83
CA ILE A 211 10.13 15.35 2.39
C ILE A 211 9.74 16.14 1.15
N GLN A 212 9.91 17.47 1.17
CA GLN A 212 9.57 18.34 0.05
C GLN A 212 10.40 18.05 -1.19
N ASN A 213 11.69 17.76 -1.02
CA ASN A 213 12.58 17.41 -2.12
C ASN A 213 12.21 16.04 -2.71
N PHE A 214 11.98 15.06 -1.86
CA PHE A 214 11.61 13.72 -2.28
C PHE A 214 10.29 13.71 -3.06
N SER A 215 9.25 14.38 -2.55
CA SER A 215 7.97 14.52 -3.23
C SER A 215 8.12 15.11 -4.64
N ARG A 216 8.92 16.18 -4.80
CA ARG A 216 9.16 16.81 -6.11
C ARG A 216 9.97 15.96 -7.07
N GLN A 217 10.87 15.11 -6.55
CA GLN A 217 11.76 14.29 -7.37
C GLN A 217 11.15 12.95 -7.77
N SER A 218 10.30 12.38 -6.92
CA SER A 218 9.73 11.05 -7.13
C SER A 218 8.40 11.06 -7.90
N LEU A 219 7.62 12.16 -7.84
CA LEU A 219 6.33 12.26 -8.52
C LEU A 219 6.49 12.91 -9.89
N VAL A 220 7.06 12.15 -10.82
CA VAL A 220 7.36 12.62 -12.19
C VAL A 220 6.75 11.68 -13.23
N SER A 221 6.39 12.23 -14.40
CA SER A 221 5.66 11.49 -15.43
C SER A 221 6.44 10.32 -16.03
N GLN A 222 7.77 10.40 -16.05
CA GLN A 222 8.63 9.37 -16.66
C GLN A 222 8.51 7.99 -15.99
N VAL A 223 8.10 7.93 -14.74
CA VAL A 223 7.98 6.71 -13.93
C VAL A 223 6.55 6.45 -13.47
N LEU A 224 5.57 7.10 -14.10
CA LEU A 224 4.16 6.99 -13.77
C LEU A 224 3.42 6.12 -14.77
N ASP A 225 2.82 5.06 -14.28
CA ASP A 225 1.79 4.28 -14.95
C ASP A 225 0.43 4.55 -14.33
N VAL A 226 -0.61 4.65 -15.15
CA VAL A 226 -1.99 4.88 -14.70
C VAL A 226 -2.88 3.74 -15.18
N ILE A 227 -3.64 3.17 -14.24
CA ILE A 227 -4.65 2.15 -14.54
C ILE A 227 -6.02 2.71 -14.18
N VAL A 228 -6.97 2.60 -15.11
CA VAL A 228 -8.37 3.01 -14.93
C VAL A 228 -9.28 1.82 -15.15
N ILE A 229 -10.05 1.44 -14.14
CA ILE A 229 -11.02 0.34 -14.24
C ILE A 229 -12.34 0.78 -13.63
N GLY A 230 -13.43 0.67 -14.40
CA GLY A 230 -14.75 1.00 -13.87
C GLY A 230 -15.80 1.29 -14.94
N ASP A 231 -16.92 1.81 -14.48
CA ASP A 231 -18.07 2.16 -15.29
C ASP A 231 -17.85 3.54 -15.95
N ILE A 232 -16.93 3.55 -16.94
CA ILE A 232 -16.59 4.72 -17.75
C ILE A 232 -15.91 4.30 -19.05
N GLU A 233 -16.28 4.93 -20.15
CA GLU A 233 -15.66 4.71 -21.46
C GLU A 233 -14.37 5.52 -21.63
N GLN A 234 -13.51 5.05 -22.54
CA GLN A 234 -12.21 5.69 -22.84
C GLN A 234 -12.35 7.16 -23.22
N ASP A 235 -13.27 7.47 -24.12
CA ASP A 235 -13.48 8.82 -24.68
C ASP A 235 -14.09 9.79 -23.64
N GLU A 236 -14.71 9.28 -22.59
CA GLU A 236 -15.20 10.07 -21.47
C GLU A 236 -14.13 10.34 -20.42
N ILE A 237 -13.30 9.34 -20.08
CA ILE A 237 -12.31 9.49 -19.00
C ILE A 237 -11.08 10.27 -19.44
N LEU A 238 -10.59 10.11 -20.66
CA LEU A 238 -9.34 10.75 -21.09
C LEU A 238 -9.35 12.27 -20.95
N PRO A 239 -10.40 13.01 -21.37
CA PRO A 239 -10.45 14.45 -21.15
C PRO A 239 -10.44 14.85 -19.67
N LYS A 240 -10.96 14.00 -18.79
CA LYS A 240 -11.00 14.25 -17.33
C LYS A 240 -9.63 14.06 -16.68
N LEU A 241 -8.72 13.32 -17.30
CA LEU A 241 -7.35 13.08 -16.86
C LEU A 241 -6.32 14.06 -17.43
N ASP A 242 -6.75 15.09 -18.16
CA ASP A 242 -5.84 16.07 -18.80
C ASP A 242 -4.94 16.79 -17.77
N PHE A 243 -5.40 16.94 -16.51
CA PHE A 243 -4.59 17.52 -15.43
C PHE A 243 -3.29 16.74 -15.16
N LEU A 244 -3.23 15.44 -15.49
CA LEU A 244 -2.01 14.64 -15.35
C LEU A 244 -0.87 15.13 -16.26
N THR A 245 -1.18 15.87 -17.31
CA THR A 245 -0.16 16.50 -18.18
C THR A 245 0.67 17.56 -17.44
N ASN A 246 0.17 18.07 -16.29
CA ASN A 246 0.89 19.00 -15.42
C ASN A 246 1.97 18.32 -14.56
N ILE A 247 1.98 16.97 -14.48
CA ILE A 247 3.03 16.24 -13.77
C ILE A 247 4.37 16.46 -14.52
N PRO A 248 5.42 16.90 -13.80
CA PRO A 248 6.69 17.24 -14.42
C PRO A 248 7.31 16.06 -15.18
N ASN A 249 7.72 16.28 -16.43
CA ASN A 249 8.50 15.32 -17.18
C ASN A 249 9.99 15.53 -16.91
N GLN A 250 10.47 14.94 -15.83
CA GLN A 250 11.88 14.98 -15.41
C GLN A 250 12.43 13.56 -15.40
N GLY A 251 13.70 13.43 -15.79
CA GLY A 251 14.41 12.16 -15.68
C GLY A 251 14.66 11.82 -14.21
N ILE A 252 14.36 10.58 -13.84
CA ILE A 252 14.75 10.00 -12.56
C ILE A 252 15.69 8.83 -12.83
N GLU A 253 16.79 8.77 -12.11
CA GLU A 253 17.71 7.65 -12.19
C GLU A 253 17.34 6.62 -11.12
N LEU A 254 16.77 5.50 -11.56
CA LEU A 254 16.54 4.36 -10.68
C LEU A 254 17.89 3.68 -10.42
N VAL A 255 18.29 3.63 -9.16
CA VAL A 255 19.54 2.97 -8.77
C VAL A 255 19.42 1.47 -9.03
N GLY A 256 20.40 0.92 -9.74
CA GLY A 256 20.45 -0.53 -9.96
C GLY A 256 20.54 -1.29 -8.64
N LEU A 257 19.75 -2.34 -8.49
CA LEU A 257 19.74 -3.16 -7.28
C LEU A 257 21.10 -3.88 -7.10
N PRO A 258 21.64 -3.91 -5.87
CA PRO A 258 22.78 -4.74 -5.56
C PRO A 258 22.49 -6.23 -5.82
N SER A 259 23.53 -7.01 -6.06
CA SER A 259 23.36 -8.47 -6.19
C SER A 259 22.99 -9.07 -4.83
N THR A 260 22.03 -9.98 -4.86
CA THR A 260 21.64 -10.75 -3.69
C THR A 260 22.63 -11.86 -3.36
N PRO A 261 22.75 -12.32 -2.10
CA PRO A 261 23.58 -13.46 -1.72
C PRO A 261 23.17 -14.73 -2.45
N VAL A 262 24.14 -15.52 -2.89
CA VAL A 262 23.87 -16.85 -3.45
C VAL A 262 23.74 -17.84 -2.29
N ILE A 263 22.53 -18.33 -2.05
CA ILE A 263 22.25 -19.36 -1.05
C ILE A 263 22.50 -20.72 -1.68
N THR A 264 23.58 -21.40 -1.27
CA THR A 264 24.00 -22.68 -1.83
C THR A 264 23.63 -23.88 -0.96
N GLU A 265 23.23 -23.66 0.28
CA GLU A 265 22.91 -24.70 1.25
C GLU A 265 21.62 -24.43 1.98
N ASN A 266 20.94 -25.51 2.39
CA ASN A 266 19.77 -25.38 3.27
C ASN A 266 20.25 -24.99 4.67
N THR A 267 19.87 -23.81 5.13
CA THR A 267 20.27 -23.29 6.43
C THR A 267 19.04 -23.06 7.30
N LEU A 268 19.11 -23.45 8.56
CA LEU A 268 18.09 -23.18 9.57
C LEU A 268 18.59 -22.09 10.51
N TYR A 269 17.86 -21.01 10.57
CA TYR A 269 18.08 -19.91 11.52
C TYR A 269 17.05 -19.98 12.65
N LEU A 270 17.52 -19.96 13.88
CA LEU A 270 16.67 -19.96 15.08
C LEU A 270 16.81 -18.63 15.80
N ILE A 271 15.67 -17.98 16.01
CA ILE A 271 15.58 -16.72 16.75
C ILE A 271 14.79 -17.03 18.03
N ASP A 272 15.40 -16.79 19.18
CA ASP A 272 14.75 -16.98 20.47
C ASP A 272 13.97 -15.71 20.88
N LYS A 273 12.66 -15.85 21.04
CA LYS A 273 11.78 -14.82 21.62
C LYS A 273 11.16 -15.42 22.87
N PRO A 274 11.73 -15.13 24.06
CA PRO A 274 11.18 -15.62 25.33
C PRO A 274 9.71 -15.23 25.48
N LEU A 275 8.91 -16.16 26.00
CA LEU A 275 7.48 -15.99 26.27
C LEU A 275 6.59 -15.84 25.02
N ALA A 276 7.10 -16.08 23.82
CA ALA A 276 6.27 -16.11 22.63
C ALA A 276 5.22 -17.25 22.75
N PRO A 277 3.93 -16.99 22.52
CA PRO A 277 2.88 -17.99 22.71
C PRO A 277 2.91 -19.08 21.64
N GLN A 278 3.55 -18.83 20.50
CA GLN A 278 3.68 -19.75 19.37
C GLN A 278 4.94 -19.47 18.57
N SER A 279 5.37 -20.45 17.77
CA SER A 279 6.49 -20.29 16.85
C SER A 279 6.04 -19.71 15.52
N GLU A 280 6.81 -18.78 15.00
CA GLU A 280 6.68 -18.26 13.63
C GLU A 280 7.70 -18.96 12.72
N ILE A 281 7.26 -19.47 11.58
CA ILE A 281 8.12 -20.20 10.63
C ILE A 281 8.05 -19.50 9.28
N ARG A 282 9.22 -19.13 8.75
CA ARG A 282 9.40 -18.61 7.40
C ARG A 282 10.21 -19.58 6.57
N ILE A 283 9.72 -19.97 5.40
CA ILE A 283 10.40 -20.87 4.46
C ILE A 283 10.39 -20.18 3.10
N GLY A 284 11.55 -20.09 2.48
CA GLY A 284 11.67 -19.51 1.15
C GLY A 284 13.04 -19.71 0.53
N HIS A 285 13.16 -19.25 -0.71
CA HIS A 285 14.38 -19.24 -1.51
C HIS A 285 14.38 -18.01 -2.42
N MET A 286 15.51 -17.67 -3.01
CA MET A 286 15.65 -16.72 -4.11
C MET A 286 15.22 -17.36 -5.42
#